data_c8c7a87558409f5b62138e590222743b
#
_entry.id   c8c7a87558409f5b62138e590222743b
#
_cell.length_a   1.000
_cell.length_b   1.000
_cell.length_c   1.000
_cell.angle_alpha   90.00
_cell.angle_beta   90.00
_cell.angle_gamma   90.00
#
_symmetry.space_group_name_H-M   'P 1'
#
loop_
_entity.id
_entity.type
_entity.pdbx_description
1 polymer ?
#
loop_
_entity_poly.entity_id
_entity_poly.type
_entity_poly.pdbx_seq_one_letter_code
_entity_poly.pdbx_strand_id
1 'polypeptide(L)'
;MTLRSHVVAFAPPQQAAVRRINAALARAPRLRTEGWRIDAGQRLSLWLDAAAGRVTTPRLKKRGVTVEIVQTDGEHPVNLRILHPAGAPRAVILDIHGGGWVLGSAGLNDRLNAHLAHHGFCVVSVDYRLLSERRRVYIDAAIADCLAAAFWTVTNVDRLGAATLFIAGESAGGHLAALTAVALRDKGLIDLVKGCVFTYGVFDLSGTESVRSAGPETLLFNGPTMQADLARLAPDRDEAGLRQPDVSPLYADLTGLPPALFLAGEYDPLFEDSLLMATRWGEASDADLIRVPEVPHGFLHFGGPAARGARKAIRTWLDARL
;
A
#
# COMPACT_ATOMS: atom_id res chain seq x y z
N MET A 1 -24.32 -3.84 3.19
CA MET A 1 -23.21 -3.79 2.26
C MET A 1 -23.41 -2.53 1.43
N THR A 2 -22.50 -1.58 1.53
CA THR A 2 -22.72 -0.23 0.98
C THR A 2 -21.39 0.38 0.58
N LEU A 3 -21.31 0.90 -0.66
CA LEU A 3 -20.24 1.80 -1.07
C LEU A 3 -20.64 3.25 -0.73
N ARG A 4 -19.84 3.91 0.09
CA ARG A 4 -19.93 5.35 0.36
C ARG A 4 -18.78 6.05 -0.33
N SER A 5 -19.08 6.97 -1.23
CA SER A 5 -18.06 7.74 -1.95
C SER A 5 -18.04 9.19 -1.50
N HIS A 6 -16.88 9.71 -1.19
CA HIS A 6 -16.66 11.09 -0.75
C HIS A 6 -15.59 11.77 -1.60
N VAL A 7 -15.82 13.01 -1.98
CA VAL A 7 -14.83 13.85 -2.67
C VAL A 7 -14.24 14.82 -1.65
N VAL A 8 -12.91 14.88 -1.58
CA VAL A 8 -12.23 15.84 -0.71
C VAL A 8 -12.42 17.25 -1.26
N ALA A 9 -12.96 18.15 -0.43
CA ALA A 9 -13.04 19.57 -0.78
C ALA A 9 -11.73 20.28 -0.37
N PHE A 10 -11.09 20.95 -1.32
CA PHE A 10 -9.93 21.81 -1.07
C PHE A 10 -10.34 23.30 -1.12
N ALA A 11 -9.93 24.07 -0.14
CA ALA A 11 -9.98 25.52 -0.24
C ALA A 11 -9.01 26.03 -1.33
N PRO A 12 -9.24 27.21 -1.94
CA PRO A 12 -8.42 27.72 -3.03
C PRO A 12 -6.89 27.72 -2.80
N PRO A 13 -6.38 28.07 -1.59
CA PRO A 13 -4.94 27.95 -1.31
C PRO A 13 -4.42 26.51 -1.31
N GLN A 14 -5.27 25.54 -0.95
CA GLN A 14 -4.92 24.13 -0.95
C GLN A 14 -4.88 23.58 -2.36
N GLN A 15 -5.84 23.94 -3.23
CA GLN A 15 -5.81 23.61 -4.65
C GLN A 15 -4.56 24.18 -5.34
N ALA A 16 -4.22 25.45 -5.06
CA ALA A 16 -3.00 26.07 -5.59
C ALA A 16 -1.73 25.30 -5.14
N ALA A 17 -1.71 24.76 -3.94
CA ALA A 17 -0.60 23.93 -3.47
C ALA A 17 -0.53 22.58 -4.18
N VAL A 18 -1.66 21.92 -4.43
CA VAL A 18 -1.73 20.68 -5.24
C VAL A 18 -1.21 20.94 -6.64
N ARG A 19 -1.69 21.98 -7.32
CA ARG A 19 -1.25 22.32 -8.68
C ARG A 19 0.24 22.65 -8.79
N ARG A 20 0.84 23.27 -7.76
CA ARG A 20 2.30 23.48 -7.69
C ARG A 20 3.07 22.17 -7.59
N ILE A 21 2.59 21.22 -6.81
CA ILE A 21 3.20 19.87 -6.74
C ILE A 21 3.11 19.19 -8.10
N ASN A 22 1.95 19.20 -8.74
CA ASN A 22 1.75 18.62 -10.06
C ASN A 22 2.68 19.24 -11.12
N ALA A 23 2.83 20.57 -11.10
CA ALA A 23 3.75 21.28 -12.01
C ALA A 23 5.22 20.90 -11.79
N ALA A 24 5.62 20.62 -10.56
CA ALA A 24 6.95 20.10 -10.25
C ALA A 24 7.13 18.66 -10.74
N LEU A 25 6.14 17.79 -10.49
CA LEU A 25 6.15 16.40 -10.96
C LEU A 25 6.12 16.30 -12.49
N ALA A 26 5.43 17.21 -13.18
CA ALA A 26 5.41 17.24 -14.64
C ALA A 26 6.80 17.45 -15.26
N ARG A 27 7.71 18.11 -14.53
CA ARG A 27 9.12 18.33 -14.93
C ARG A 27 10.07 17.24 -14.46
N ALA A 28 9.62 16.37 -13.54
CA ALA A 28 10.44 15.28 -13.01
C ALA A 28 10.57 14.13 -14.04
N PRO A 29 11.69 13.41 -14.05
CA PRO A 29 11.78 12.19 -14.85
C PRO A 29 10.74 11.17 -14.40
N ARG A 30 10.17 10.47 -15.37
CA ARG A 30 9.20 9.39 -15.08
C ARG A 30 9.92 8.17 -14.50
N LEU A 31 9.29 7.51 -13.56
CA LEU A 31 9.76 6.22 -13.04
C LEU A 31 9.78 5.21 -14.19
N ARG A 32 10.88 4.52 -14.32
CA ARG A 32 11.09 3.42 -15.27
C ARG A 32 11.41 2.17 -14.47
N THR A 33 10.72 1.09 -14.78
CA THR A 33 10.83 -0.19 -14.10
C THR A 33 11.53 -1.26 -14.95
N GLU A 34 12.38 -0.83 -15.91
CA GLU A 34 13.00 -1.70 -16.91
C GLU A 34 14.48 -2.01 -16.66
N GLY A 35 14.86 -3.27 -16.88
CA GLY A 35 16.23 -3.75 -17.07
C GLY A 35 17.16 -3.52 -15.87
N TRP A 36 18.49 -3.41 -16.13
CA TRP A 36 19.54 -3.27 -15.12
C TRP A 36 19.34 -2.04 -14.19
N ARG A 37 18.58 -1.06 -14.62
CA ARG A 37 18.26 0.14 -13.85
C ARG A 37 17.41 -0.18 -12.61
N ILE A 38 16.63 -1.27 -12.65
CA ILE A 38 15.85 -1.74 -11.49
C ILE A 38 16.82 -2.14 -10.36
N ASP A 39 17.80 -3.01 -10.64
CA ASP A 39 18.75 -3.47 -9.61
C ASP A 39 19.58 -2.31 -9.03
N ALA A 40 19.95 -1.32 -9.86
CA ALA A 40 20.63 -0.12 -9.39
C ALA A 40 19.69 0.77 -8.56
N GLY A 41 18.45 0.95 -9.01
CA GLY A 41 17.41 1.68 -8.30
C GLY A 41 17.06 1.04 -6.95
N GLN A 42 16.96 -0.29 -6.90
CA GLN A 42 16.73 -1.03 -5.65
C GLN A 42 17.84 -0.76 -4.63
N ARG A 43 19.10 -0.89 -5.04
CA ARG A 43 20.24 -0.61 -4.16
C ARG A 43 20.27 0.81 -3.66
N LEU A 44 19.97 1.78 -4.55
CA LEU A 44 19.89 3.18 -4.18
C LEU A 44 18.71 3.44 -3.23
N SER A 45 17.54 2.89 -3.50
CA SER A 45 16.36 3.01 -2.63
C SER A 45 16.64 2.45 -1.24
N LEU A 46 17.16 1.22 -1.16
CA LEU A 46 17.51 0.59 0.12
C LEU A 46 18.58 1.38 0.89
N TRP A 47 19.55 1.95 0.18
CA TRP A 47 20.56 2.82 0.81
C TRP A 47 19.94 4.12 1.34
N LEU A 48 19.06 4.76 0.57
CA LEU A 48 18.35 5.96 0.98
C LEU A 48 17.44 5.69 2.19
N ASP A 49 16.72 4.56 2.20
CA ASP A 49 15.85 4.15 3.30
C ASP A 49 16.67 3.87 4.57
N ALA A 50 17.82 3.19 4.44
CA ALA A 50 18.72 2.97 5.56
C ALA A 50 19.31 4.29 6.09
N ALA A 51 19.66 5.23 5.22
CA ALA A 51 20.13 6.55 5.60
C ALA A 51 19.01 7.38 6.28
N ALA A 52 17.80 7.35 5.73
CA ALA A 52 16.63 7.98 6.33
C ALA A 52 16.31 7.37 7.70
N GLY A 53 16.39 6.05 7.83
CA GLY A 53 16.17 5.33 9.10
C GLY A 53 17.10 5.76 10.22
N ARG A 54 18.37 6.11 9.90
CA ARG A 54 19.31 6.67 10.88
C ARG A 54 18.86 8.01 11.48
N VAL A 55 18.04 8.76 10.75
CA VAL A 55 17.48 10.06 11.18
C VAL A 55 16.09 9.88 11.78
N THR A 56 15.25 9.06 11.18
CA THR A 56 13.85 8.86 11.61
C THR A 56 13.77 8.10 12.92
N THR A 57 14.51 7.00 13.09
CA THR A 57 14.46 6.16 14.28
C THR A 57 14.75 6.93 15.59
N PRO A 58 15.81 7.77 15.70
CA PRO A 58 16.02 8.59 16.88
C PRO A 58 14.91 9.61 17.14
N ARG A 59 14.30 10.16 16.06
CA ARG A 59 13.16 11.10 16.17
C ARG A 59 11.90 10.40 16.68
N LEU A 60 11.65 9.18 16.22
CA LEU A 60 10.56 8.33 16.72
C LEU A 60 10.73 8.05 18.22
N LYS A 61 11.93 7.63 18.62
CA LYS A 61 12.27 7.36 20.02
C LYS A 61 12.07 8.59 20.93
N LYS A 62 12.46 9.79 20.49
CA LYS A 62 12.21 11.04 21.23
C LYS A 62 10.73 11.33 21.42
N ARG A 63 9.88 10.75 20.60
CA ARG A 63 8.41 10.88 20.67
C ARG A 63 7.72 9.67 21.31
N GLY A 64 8.48 8.81 21.98
CA GLY A 64 7.98 7.63 22.67
C GLY A 64 7.63 6.44 21.78
N VAL A 65 7.91 6.50 20.47
CA VAL A 65 7.73 5.36 19.55
C VAL A 65 9.03 4.56 19.52
N THR A 66 8.97 3.27 19.82
CA THR A 66 10.13 2.38 19.70
C THR A 66 10.05 1.55 18.42
N VAL A 67 11.21 1.16 17.90
CA VAL A 67 11.33 0.38 16.68
C VAL A 67 11.99 -0.96 17.02
N GLU A 68 11.32 -2.03 16.65
CA GLU A 68 11.81 -3.41 16.73
C GLU A 68 11.95 -3.98 15.30
N ILE A 69 12.94 -4.81 15.07
CA ILE A 69 13.07 -5.60 13.83
C ILE A 69 13.02 -7.07 14.24
N VAL A 70 12.12 -7.81 13.61
CA VAL A 70 11.98 -9.25 13.77
C VAL A 70 11.98 -9.94 12.42
N GLN A 71 12.12 -11.25 12.40
CA GLN A 71 11.96 -12.06 11.20
C GLN A 71 10.84 -13.06 11.41
N THR A 72 10.11 -13.38 10.34
CA THR A 72 9.20 -14.51 10.33
C THR A 72 9.98 -15.82 10.33
N ASP A 73 9.35 -16.89 10.79
CA ASP A 73 9.87 -18.26 10.63
C ASP A 73 9.66 -18.73 9.18
N GLY A 74 10.40 -19.78 8.77
CA GLY A 74 10.21 -20.47 7.50
C GLY A 74 11.46 -20.48 6.61
N GLU A 75 11.33 -21.06 5.43
CA GLU A 75 12.41 -21.22 4.46
C GLU A 75 12.93 -19.86 3.92
N HIS A 76 12.01 -18.91 3.80
CA HIS A 76 12.31 -17.53 3.38
C HIS A 76 11.86 -16.55 4.48
N PRO A 77 12.70 -16.32 5.51
CA PRO A 77 12.37 -15.36 6.56
C PRO A 77 12.18 -13.95 6.03
N VAL A 78 11.08 -13.32 6.43
CA VAL A 78 10.72 -11.95 6.04
C VAL A 78 11.04 -11.01 7.19
N ASN A 79 11.76 -9.92 6.93
CA ASN A 79 11.98 -8.89 7.93
C ASN A 79 10.69 -8.10 8.16
N LEU A 80 10.35 -7.90 9.41
CA LEU A 80 9.25 -7.06 9.87
C LEU A 80 9.82 -5.90 10.69
N ARG A 81 9.45 -4.69 10.30
CA ARG A 81 9.77 -3.47 11.04
C ARG A 81 8.56 -3.08 11.87
N ILE A 82 8.67 -3.11 13.19
CA ILE A 82 7.57 -2.87 14.11
C ILE A 82 7.77 -1.53 14.80
N LEU A 83 6.77 -0.65 14.70
CA LEU A 83 6.69 0.61 15.42
C LEU A 83 5.70 0.44 16.57
N HIS A 84 6.22 0.41 17.81
CA HIS A 84 5.42 0.33 19.02
C HIS A 84 5.06 1.74 19.51
N PRO A 85 3.79 2.01 19.84
CA PRO A 85 3.38 3.27 20.47
C PRO A 85 3.95 3.43 21.88
N ALA A 86 3.84 4.64 22.45
CA ALA A 86 4.32 4.94 23.81
C ALA A 86 3.55 4.23 24.94
N GLY A 87 2.38 3.68 24.67
CA GLY A 87 1.53 2.98 25.64
C GLY A 87 1.01 1.67 25.07
N ALA A 88 0.02 1.08 25.72
CA ALA A 88 -0.65 -0.12 25.22
C ALA A 88 -1.27 0.17 23.84
N PRO A 89 -1.00 -0.67 22.84
CA PRO A 89 -1.57 -0.49 21.51
C PRO A 89 -3.09 -0.66 21.51
N ARG A 90 -3.76 0.16 20.74
CA ARG A 90 -5.21 0.10 20.52
C ARG A 90 -5.59 -0.99 19.51
N ALA A 91 -4.72 -1.18 18.52
CA ALA A 91 -4.78 -2.23 17.50
C ALA A 91 -3.41 -2.38 16.84
N VAL A 92 -3.22 -3.48 16.12
CA VAL A 92 -2.10 -3.69 15.20
C VAL A 92 -2.50 -3.23 13.80
N ILE A 93 -1.56 -2.70 13.03
CA ILE A 93 -1.71 -2.45 11.59
C ILE A 93 -0.61 -3.22 10.88
N LEU A 94 -0.97 -4.16 10.03
CA LEU A 94 -0.05 -4.76 9.06
C LEU A 94 0.05 -3.80 7.87
N ASP A 95 1.20 -3.17 7.68
CA ASP A 95 1.46 -2.19 6.61
C ASP A 95 2.33 -2.79 5.51
N ILE A 96 1.87 -2.72 4.27
CA ILE A 96 2.57 -3.22 3.10
C ILE A 96 2.88 -2.03 2.20
N HIS A 97 4.18 -1.76 2.02
CA HIS A 97 4.65 -0.58 1.29
C HIS A 97 4.45 -0.68 -0.23
N GLY A 98 4.39 0.48 -0.89
CA GLY A 98 4.38 0.61 -2.34
C GLY A 98 5.76 0.47 -2.99
N GLY A 99 5.91 1.05 -4.19
CA GLY A 99 7.19 1.07 -4.93
C GLY A 99 7.19 0.19 -6.17
N GLY A 100 6.01 -0.10 -6.74
CA GLY A 100 5.88 -0.88 -7.97
C GLY A 100 6.45 -2.29 -7.86
N TRP A 101 6.42 -2.88 -6.67
CA TRP A 101 7.01 -4.18 -6.28
C TRP A 101 8.53 -4.27 -6.46
N VAL A 102 9.18 -3.26 -7.04
CA VAL A 102 10.61 -3.24 -7.37
C VAL A 102 11.44 -2.28 -6.53
N LEU A 103 10.82 -1.36 -5.80
CA LEU A 103 11.47 -0.36 -4.94
C LEU A 103 10.84 -0.35 -3.55
N GLY A 104 11.53 0.29 -2.61
CA GLY A 104 11.02 0.48 -1.25
C GLY A 104 11.55 -0.53 -0.25
N SER A 105 11.11 -0.36 0.96
CA SER A 105 11.41 -1.21 2.13
C SER A 105 10.35 -0.99 3.20
N ALA A 106 10.38 -1.78 4.26
CA ALA A 106 9.52 -1.59 5.44
C ALA A 106 9.61 -0.18 6.07
N GLY A 107 10.69 0.58 5.77
CA GLY A 107 10.86 1.95 6.24
C GLY A 107 10.25 3.03 5.34
N LEU A 108 9.81 2.68 4.13
CA LEU A 108 9.29 3.65 3.16
C LEU A 108 8.11 4.46 3.73
N ASN A 109 7.21 3.78 4.45
CA ASN A 109 6.01 4.37 5.03
C ASN A 109 6.22 4.94 6.46
N ASP A 110 7.46 5.03 6.96
CA ASP A 110 7.74 5.49 8.33
C ASP A 110 7.03 6.81 8.68
N ARG A 111 6.83 7.70 7.71
CA ARG A 111 6.13 8.97 7.95
C ARG A 111 4.64 8.80 8.26
N LEU A 112 3.97 7.88 7.57
CA LEU A 112 2.58 7.51 7.85
C LEU A 112 2.53 6.66 9.12
N ASN A 113 3.39 5.67 9.21
CA ASN A 113 3.44 4.70 10.30
C ASN A 113 3.77 5.36 11.64
N ALA A 114 4.69 6.33 11.65
CA ALA A 114 4.95 7.16 12.82
C ALA A 114 3.73 7.98 13.26
N HIS A 115 2.95 8.49 12.31
CA HIS A 115 1.71 9.19 12.64
C HIS A 115 0.70 8.24 13.29
N LEU A 116 0.53 7.03 12.77
CA LEU A 116 -0.35 6.00 13.34
C LEU A 116 0.15 5.53 14.71
N ALA A 117 1.45 5.26 14.86
CA ALA A 117 2.04 4.86 16.12
C ALA A 117 1.88 5.95 17.21
N HIS A 118 1.99 7.23 16.85
CA HIS A 118 1.67 8.33 17.74
C HIS A 118 0.23 8.38 18.24
N HIS A 119 -0.69 7.78 17.47
CA HIS A 119 -2.11 7.68 17.82
C HIS A 119 -2.47 6.33 18.44
N GLY A 120 -1.45 5.58 18.90
CA GLY A 120 -1.65 4.36 19.70
C GLY A 120 -1.80 3.08 18.88
N PHE A 121 -1.41 3.07 17.59
CA PHE A 121 -1.38 1.84 16.80
C PHE A 121 0.02 1.21 16.85
N CYS A 122 0.09 -0.12 17.00
CA CYS A 122 1.30 -0.86 16.72
C CYS A 122 1.35 -1.15 15.22
N VAL A 123 2.41 -0.72 14.52
CA VAL A 123 2.49 -0.89 13.06
C VAL A 123 3.56 -1.90 12.73
N VAL A 124 3.19 -2.96 12.01
CA VAL A 124 4.07 -4.02 11.50
C VAL A 124 4.24 -3.82 10.00
N SER A 125 5.38 -3.30 9.58
CA SER A 125 5.69 -3.07 8.16
C SER A 125 6.49 -4.22 7.58
N VAL A 126 6.08 -4.69 6.42
CA VAL A 126 6.62 -5.88 5.75
C VAL A 126 7.76 -5.49 4.81
N ASP A 127 8.88 -6.20 4.89
CA ASP A 127 10.03 -6.04 3.98
C ASP A 127 10.03 -7.20 2.98
N TYR A 128 9.02 -7.21 2.09
CA TYR A 128 8.83 -8.28 1.11
C TYR A 128 9.91 -8.26 0.03
N ARG A 129 10.20 -9.41 -0.59
CA ARG A 129 11.18 -9.53 -1.67
C ARG A 129 10.79 -8.65 -2.85
N LEU A 130 11.68 -7.70 -3.19
CA LEU A 130 11.52 -6.85 -4.35
C LEU A 130 11.79 -7.66 -5.64
N LEU A 131 10.91 -7.48 -6.62
CA LEU A 131 10.96 -8.21 -7.88
C LEU A 131 12.19 -7.85 -8.70
N SER A 132 12.76 -8.85 -9.38
CA SER A 132 13.93 -8.70 -10.23
C SER A 132 13.97 -9.84 -11.25
N GLU A 133 13.85 -9.51 -12.52
CA GLU A 133 13.99 -10.47 -13.61
C GLU A 133 15.35 -11.19 -13.57
N ARG A 134 16.40 -10.45 -13.29
CA ARG A 134 17.76 -10.99 -13.17
C ARG A 134 17.88 -12.05 -12.08
N ARG A 135 17.21 -11.87 -10.95
CA ARG A 135 17.18 -12.80 -9.81
C ARG A 135 16.03 -13.80 -9.90
N ARG A 136 15.21 -13.73 -10.94
CA ARG A 136 13.98 -14.53 -11.13
C ARG A 136 13.06 -14.46 -9.91
N VAL A 137 12.90 -13.25 -9.35
CA VAL A 137 11.94 -12.97 -8.29
C VAL A 137 10.75 -12.29 -8.93
N TYR A 138 9.59 -12.93 -8.89
CA TYR A 138 8.34 -12.49 -9.49
C TYR A 138 7.27 -12.29 -8.41
N ILE A 139 6.05 -11.96 -8.83
CA ILE A 139 4.98 -11.51 -7.94
C ILE A 139 4.64 -12.52 -6.84
N ASP A 140 4.68 -13.82 -7.13
CA ASP A 140 4.39 -14.90 -6.19
C ASP A 140 5.31 -14.86 -4.96
N ALA A 141 6.57 -14.45 -5.16
CA ALA A 141 7.51 -14.31 -4.05
C ALA A 141 7.09 -13.19 -3.09
N ALA A 142 6.66 -12.04 -3.62
CA ALA A 142 6.18 -10.94 -2.80
C ALA A 142 4.84 -11.27 -2.11
N ILE A 143 3.94 -11.98 -2.80
CA ILE A 143 2.69 -12.49 -2.23
C ILE A 143 2.99 -13.45 -1.07
N ALA A 144 3.88 -14.43 -1.27
CA ALA A 144 4.26 -15.39 -0.24
C ALA A 144 4.86 -14.72 1.00
N ASP A 145 5.71 -13.70 0.80
CA ASP A 145 6.31 -12.95 1.90
C ASP A 145 5.26 -12.15 2.70
N CYS A 146 4.32 -11.50 2.01
CA CYS A 146 3.23 -10.78 2.68
C CYS A 146 2.30 -11.73 3.46
N LEU A 147 2.04 -12.93 2.93
CA LEU A 147 1.28 -13.96 3.65
C LEU A 147 2.04 -14.46 4.89
N ALA A 148 3.34 -14.73 4.79
CA ALA A 148 4.16 -15.10 5.93
C ALA A 148 4.15 -14.02 7.03
N ALA A 149 4.27 -12.75 6.63
CA ALA A 149 4.17 -11.60 7.51
C ALA A 149 2.78 -11.49 8.18
N ALA A 150 1.71 -11.75 7.43
CA ALA A 150 0.35 -11.71 7.94
C ALA A 150 0.09 -12.82 8.95
N PHE A 151 0.51 -14.06 8.65
CA PHE A 151 0.41 -15.17 9.60
C PHE A 151 1.20 -14.91 10.87
N TRP A 152 2.44 -14.41 10.74
CA TRP A 152 3.23 -14.02 11.90
C TRP A 152 2.50 -12.95 12.72
N THR A 153 1.93 -11.93 12.08
CA THR A 153 1.23 -10.83 12.77
C THR A 153 -0.01 -11.33 13.50
N VAL A 154 -0.83 -12.18 12.86
CA VAL A 154 -2.03 -12.78 13.46
C VAL A 154 -1.65 -13.63 14.68
N THR A 155 -0.61 -14.47 14.56
CA THR A 155 -0.15 -15.36 15.61
C THR A 155 0.48 -14.60 16.78
N ASN A 156 1.01 -13.41 16.57
CA ASN A 156 1.68 -12.59 17.57
C ASN A 156 0.88 -11.36 18.00
N VAL A 157 -0.40 -11.26 17.67
CA VAL A 157 -1.23 -10.07 17.96
C VAL A 157 -1.26 -9.77 19.48
N ASP A 158 -1.32 -10.79 20.33
CA ASP A 158 -1.27 -10.66 21.80
C ASP A 158 0.11 -10.18 22.28
N ARG A 159 1.20 -10.73 21.71
CA ARG A 159 2.58 -10.26 21.96
C ARG A 159 2.75 -8.79 21.57
N LEU A 160 2.09 -8.36 20.51
CA LEU A 160 2.07 -6.97 20.06
C LEU A 160 1.20 -6.06 20.94
N GLY A 161 0.50 -6.64 21.92
CA GLY A 161 -0.27 -5.92 22.95
C GLY A 161 -1.65 -5.45 22.51
N ALA A 162 -2.24 -6.05 21.48
CA ALA A 162 -3.57 -5.70 20.99
C ALA A 162 -4.40 -6.97 20.68
N ALA A 163 -5.72 -6.82 20.59
CA ALA A 163 -6.65 -7.91 20.29
C ALA A 163 -7.20 -7.85 18.85
N THR A 164 -6.86 -6.81 18.08
CA THR A 164 -7.42 -6.55 16.76
C THR A 164 -6.36 -6.08 15.77
N LEU A 165 -6.61 -6.37 14.49
CA LEU A 165 -5.72 -6.09 13.37
C LEU A 165 -6.43 -5.25 12.31
N PHE A 166 -5.68 -4.38 11.65
CA PHE A 166 -6.01 -3.77 10.37
C PHE A 166 -4.95 -4.16 9.34
N ILE A 167 -5.34 -4.24 8.07
CA ILE A 167 -4.40 -4.43 6.95
C ILE A 167 -4.37 -3.13 6.15
N ALA A 168 -3.20 -2.60 5.89
CA ALA A 168 -3.01 -1.39 5.12
C ALA A 168 -1.99 -1.61 4.01
N GLY A 169 -2.19 -0.95 2.87
CA GLY A 169 -1.22 -0.96 1.79
C GLY A 169 -1.43 0.17 0.81
N GLU A 170 -0.35 0.58 0.16
CA GLU A 170 -0.38 1.62 -0.85
C GLU A 170 0.19 1.14 -2.18
N SER A 171 -0.40 1.53 -3.32
CA SER A 171 0.11 1.19 -4.64
C SER A 171 0.30 -0.34 -4.81
N ALA A 172 1.50 -0.80 -5.15
CA ALA A 172 1.87 -2.21 -5.13
C ALA A 172 1.56 -2.91 -3.79
N GLY A 173 1.75 -2.21 -2.66
CA GLY A 173 1.37 -2.72 -1.35
C GLY A 173 -0.14 -2.84 -1.15
N GLY A 174 -0.93 -1.99 -1.79
CA GLY A 174 -2.40 -2.11 -1.81
C GLY A 174 -2.86 -3.39 -2.50
N HIS A 175 -2.20 -3.76 -3.59
CA HIS A 175 -2.38 -5.04 -4.28
C HIS A 175 -2.09 -6.23 -3.35
N LEU A 176 -0.88 -6.25 -2.77
CA LEU A 176 -0.44 -7.32 -1.87
C LEU A 176 -1.32 -7.39 -0.60
N ALA A 177 -1.77 -6.24 -0.08
CA ALA A 177 -2.67 -6.17 1.06
C ALA A 177 -4.05 -6.77 0.77
N ALA A 178 -4.61 -6.52 -0.43
CA ALA A 178 -5.89 -7.11 -0.84
C ALA A 178 -5.80 -8.64 -0.97
N LEU A 179 -4.75 -9.15 -1.63
CA LEU A 179 -4.49 -10.59 -1.72
C LEU A 179 -4.26 -11.21 -0.33
N THR A 180 -3.56 -10.50 0.56
CA THR A 180 -3.35 -10.93 1.94
C THR A 180 -4.68 -11.04 2.70
N ALA A 181 -5.59 -10.08 2.56
CA ALA A 181 -6.90 -10.14 3.19
C ALA A 181 -7.74 -11.33 2.69
N VAL A 182 -7.76 -11.56 1.36
CA VAL A 182 -8.43 -12.72 0.76
C VAL A 182 -7.85 -14.03 1.32
N ALA A 183 -6.53 -14.18 1.35
CA ALA A 183 -5.88 -15.39 1.83
C ALA A 183 -6.10 -15.63 3.34
N LEU A 184 -6.14 -14.59 4.18
CA LEU A 184 -6.49 -14.73 5.60
C LEU A 184 -7.94 -15.19 5.78
N ARG A 185 -8.88 -14.68 4.95
CA ARG A 185 -10.26 -15.15 4.96
C ARG A 185 -10.34 -16.64 4.59
N ASP A 186 -9.69 -17.05 3.51
CA ASP A 186 -9.71 -18.43 3.02
C ASP A 186 -9.12 -19.42 4.02
N LYS A 187 -8.28 -18.94 4.93
CA LYS A 187 -7.72 -19.72 6.04
C LYS A 187 -8.48 -19.59 7.37
N GLY A 188 -9.62 -18.88 7.38
CA GLY A 188 -10.43 -18.68 8.58
C GLY A 188 -9.77 -17.79 9.64
N LEU A 189 -8.87 -16.90 9.24
CA LEU A 189 -8.11 -16.00 10.13
C LEU A 189 -8.54 -14.53 10.02
N ILE A 190 -9.57 -14.24 9.24
CA ILE A 190 -10.00 -12.86 8.96
C ILE A 190 -10.73 -12.19 10.12
N ASP A 191 -11.27 -12.92 11.08
CA ASP A 191 -12.09 -12.39 12.18
C ASP A 191 -11.36 -11.37 13.07
N LEU A 192 -10.03 -11.49 13.16
CA LEU A 192 -9.18 -10.52 13.87
C LEU A 192 -9.04 -9.19 13.10
N VAL A 193 -9.30 -9.19 11.78
CA VAL A 193 -9.12 -8.03 10.92
C VAL A 193 -10.38 -7.17 10.96
N LYS A 194 -10.28 -5.99 11.57
CA LYS A 194 -11.40 -5.03 11.71
C LYS A 194 -11.61 -4.16 10.48
N GLY A 195 -10.66 -4.15 9.55
CA GLY A 195 -10.79 -3.42 8.29
C GLY A 195 -9.51 -3.37 7.49
N CYS A 196 -9.65 -2.98 6.22
CA CYS A 196 -8.57 -2.81 5.28
C CYS A 196 -8.46 -1.34 4.82
N VAL A 197 -7.25 -0.85 4.59
CA VAL A 197 -6.99 0.50 4.05
C VAL A 197 -6.13 0.38 2.80
N PHE A 198 -6.71 0.76 1.67
CA PHE A 198 -6.03 0.71 0.37
C PHE A 198 -5.86 2.13 -0.17
N THR A 199 -4.63 2.56 -0.34
CA THR A 199 -4.32 3.87 -0.88
C THR A 199 -3.76 3.73 -2.29
N TYR A 200 -4.50 4.23 -3.27
CA TYR A 200 -4.18 4.17 -4.73
C TYR A 200 -3.62 2.79 -5.16
N GLY A 201 -4.27 1.71 -4.71
CA GLY A 201 -3.83 0.35 -4.99
C GLY A 201 -3.97 -0.06 -6.46
N VAL A 202 -3.20 -1.06 -6.86
CA VAL A 202 -3.38 -1.80 -8.11
C VAL A 202 -4.21 -3.03 -7.80
N PHE A 203 -5.22 -3.35 -8.61
CA PHE A 203 -6.07 -4.51 -8.33
C PHE A 203 -6.28 -5.41 -9.55
N ASP A 204 -5.85 -4.97 -10.73
CA ASP A 204 -5.85 -5.72 -11.98
C ASP A 204 -4.47 -5.69 -12.65
N LEU A 205 -3.73 -6.80 -12.62
CA LEU A 205 -2.43 -6.89 -13.27
C LEU A 205 -2.52 -6.98 -14.81
N SER A 206 -3.71 -7.22 -15.38
CA SER A 206 -3.91 -7.11 -16.83
C SER A 206 -4.01 -5.65 -17.28
N GLY A 207 -4.19 -4.71 -16.34
CA GLY A 207 -4.39 -3.29 -16.55
C GLY A 207 -5.85 -2.95 -16.85
N THR A 208 -6.43 -2.06 -16.04
CA THR A 208 -7.73 -1.43 -16.28
C THR A 208 -7.67 -0.50 -17.49
N GLU A 209 -8.81 -0.01 -17.98
CA GLU A 209 -8.86 0.87 -19.15
C GLU A 209 -8.04 2.15 -18.93
N SER A 210 -8.09 2.73 -17.74
CA SER A 210 -7.31 3.92 -17.41
C SER A 210 -5.80 3.69 -17.42
N VAL A 211 -5.34 2.48 -17.08
CA VAL A 211 -3.93 2.07 -17.21
C VAL A 211 -3.54 1.88 -18.66
N ARG A 212 -4.39 1.23 -19.46
CA ARG A 212 -4.15 0.93 -20.87
C ARG A 212 -4.12 2.20 -21.73
N SER A 213 -4.95 3.19 -21.38
CA SER A 213 -5.06 4.47 -22.07
C SER A 213 -4.12 5.56 -21.54
N ALA A 214 -3.31 5.25 -20.50
CA ALA A 214 -2.42 6.21 -19.87
C ALA A 214 -1.38 6.76 -20.85
N GLY A 215 -1.41 8.07 -21.07
CA GLY A 215 -0.56 8.78 -22.02
C GLY A 215 0.75 9.32 -21.43
N PRO A 216 1.55 10.01 -22.24
CA PRO A 216 2.83 10.61 -21.83
C PRO A 216 2.68 11.76 -20.80
N GLU A 217 1.48 12.32 -20.67
CA GLU A 217 1.13 13.35 -19.67
C GLU A 217 1.04 12.78 -18.25
N THR A 218 0.93 11.47 -18.09
CA THR A 218 0.84 10.80 -16.81
C THR A 218 1.97 11.25 -15.87
N LEU A 219 1.60 11.68 -14.67
CA LEU A 219 2.56 12.12 -13.68
C LEU A 219 3.17 10.91 -12.94
N LEU A 220 4.45 10.97 -12.62
CA LEU A 220 5.23 9.97 -11.92
C LEU A 220 5.56 8.73 -12.77
N PHE A 221 4.60 8.11 -13.43
CA PHE A 221 4.78 6.92 -14.25
C PHE A 221 5.04 7.24 -15.72
N ASN A 222 5.61 6.29 -16.44
CA ASN A 222 5.62 6.29 -17.89
C ASN A 222 4.30 5.65 -18.37
N GLY A 223 3.26 6.44 -18.55
CA GLY A 223 1.92 5.96 -18.91
C GLY A 223 1.91 4.92 -20.02
N PRO A 224 2.54 5.20 -21.21
CA PRO A 224 2.56 4.26 -22.32
C PRO A 224 3.15 2.87 -22.04
N THR A 225 3.92 2.69 -20.95
CA THR A 225 4.51 1.39 -20.61
C THR A 225 3.83 0.69 -19.44
N MET A 226 2.87 1.33 -18.78
CA MET A 226 2.29 0.81 -17.53
C MET A 226 1.72 -0.60 -17.66
N GLN A 227 0.96 -0.89 -18.73
CA GLN A 227 0.41 -2.23 -18.95
C GLN A 227 1.51 -3.28 -19.11
N ALA A 228 2.55 -2.98 -19.91
CA ALA A 228 3.70 -3.88 -20.07
C ALA A 228 4.49 -4.04 -18.77
N ASP A 229 4.57 -2.98 -17.94
CA ASP A 229 5.20 -3.02 -16.63
C ASP A 229 4.46 -3.98 -15.69
N LEU A 230 3.12 -3.98 -15.71
CA LEU A 230 2.31 -4.94 -14.93
C LEU A 230 2.49 -6.37 -15.43
N ALA A 231 2.46 -6.60 -16.74
CA ALA A 231 2.61 -7.95 -17.32
C ALA A 231 3.95 -8.61 -16.95
N ARG A 232 5.03 -7.82 -16.80
CA ARG A 232 6.36 -8.35 -16.38
C ARG A 232 6.40 -8.89 -14.95
N LEU A 233 5.41 -8.59 -14.11
CA LEU A 233 5.36 -9.09 -12.73
C LEU A 233 5.11 -10.61 -12.68
N ALA A 234 4.41 -11.15 -13.71
CA ALA A 234 4.10 -12.56 -13.85
C ALA A 234 4.31 -12.99 -15.32
N PRO A 235 5.56 -13.11 -15.78
CA PRO A 235 5.90 -13.28 -17.21
C PRO A 235 5.40 -14.59 -17.82
N ASP A 236 5.10 -15.59 -17.00
CA ASP A 236 4.58 -16.89 -17.44
C ASP A 236 3.05 -16.88 -17.61
N ARG A 237 2.39 -15.74 -17.43
CA ARG A 237 0.93 -15.58 -17.55
C ARG A 237 0.58 -14.73 -18.78
N ASP A 238 -0.38 -15.20 -19.53
CA ASP A 238 -1.08 -14.39 -20.55
C ASP A 238 -2.10 -13.43 -19.88
N GLU A 239 -2.83 -12.65 -20.68
CA GLU A 239 -3.82 -11.70 -20.17
C GLU A 239 -4.91 -12.37 -19.33
N ALA A 240 -5.36 -13.56 -19.71
CA ALA A 240 -6.35 -14.32 -18.94
C ALA A 240 -5.75 -14.83 -17.61
N GLY A 241 -4.48 -15.22 -17.62
CA GLY A 241 -3.72 -15.60 -16.44
C GLY A 241 -3.49 -14.41 -15.50
N LEU A 242 -3.26 -13.22 -16.03
CA LEU A 242 -3.13 -11.99 -15.23
C LEU A 242 -4.46 -11.56 -14.56
N ARG A 243 -5.60 -11.99 -15.08
CA ARG A 243 -6.93 -11.79 -14.47
C ARG A 243 -7.32 -12.85 -13.46
N GLN A 244 -6.45 -13.80 -13.15
CA GLN A 244 -6.77 -14.79 -12.12
C GLN A 244 -6.75 -14.17 -10.72
N PRO A 245 -7.65 -14.62 -9.81
CA PRO A 245 -7.81 -14.03 -8.48
C PRO A 245 -6.59 -14.17 -7.58
N ASP A 246 -5.69 -15.09 -7.87
CA ASP A 246 -4.44 -15.30 -7.13
C ASP A 246 -3.37 -14.23 -7.38
N VAL A 247 -3.52 -13.45 -8.47
CA VAL A 247 -2.62 -12.33 -8.81
C VAL A 247 -3.36 -11.00 -9.05
N SER A 248 -4.65 -11.02 -9.30
CA SER A 248 -5.46 -9.81 -9.48
C SER A 248 -6.69 -9.85 -8.56
N PRO A 249 -6.61 -9.23 -7.37
CA PRO A 249 -7.67 -9.29 -6.37
C PRO A 249 -8.99 -8.68 -6.85
N LEU A 250 -8.98 -7.88 -7.91
CA LEU A 250 -10.21 -7.39 -8.54
C LEU A 250 -11.13 -8.53 -8.97
N TYR A 251 -10.61 -9.70 -9.31
CA TYR A 251 -11.39 -10.86 -9.77
C TYR A 251 -11.64 -11.90 -8.68
N ALA A 252 -11.18 -11.67 -7.46
CA ALA A 252 -11.39 -12.59 -6.34
C ALA A 252 -12.85 -12.57 -5.85
N ASP A 253 -13.26 -13.62 -5.16
CA ASP A 253 -14.43 -13.58 -4.29
C ASP A 253 -14.12 -12.72 -3.07
N LEU A 254 -14.91 -11.67 -2.83
CA LEU A 254 -14.73 -10.73 -1.73
C LEU A 254 -15.70 -10.98 -0.56
N THR A 255 -16.52 -12.03 -0.65
CA THR A 255 -17.47 -12.39 0.42
C THR A 255 -16.73 -12.70 1.73
N GLY A 256 -17.26 -12.21 2.84
CA GLY A 256 -16.67 -12.43 4.17
C GLY A 256 -15.44 -11.57 4.49
N LEU A 257 -15.05 -10.64 3.62
CA LEU A 257 -14.01 -9.67 3.92
C LEU A 257 -14.52 -8.54 4.83
N PRO A 258 -13.63 -7.95 5.66
CA PRO A 258 -13.99 -6.86 6.56
C PRO A 258 -14.27 -5.55 5.79
N PRO A 259 -14.81 -4.50 6.43
CA PRO A 259 -14.95 -3.19 5.84
C PRO A 259 -13.63 -2.64 5.28
N ALA A 260 -13.69 -1.87 4.18
CA ALA A 260 -12.50 -1.29 3.57
C ALA A 260 -12.60 0.21 3.33
N LEU A 261 -11.47 0.90 3.44
CA LEU A 261 -11.27 2.28 3.02
C LEU A 261 -10.37 2.30 1.79
N PHE A 262 -10.85 2.94 0.74
CA PHE A 262 -10.08 3.22 -0.47
C PHE A 262 -9.80 4.73 -0.56
N LEU A 263 -8.57 5.10 -0.91
CA LEU A 263 -8.19 6.48 -1.21
C LEU A 263 -7.52 6.53 -2.57
N ALA A 264 -8.01 7.38 -3.47
CA ALA A 264 -7.47 7.50 -4.83
C ALA A 264 -7.44 8.94 -5.30
N GLY A 265 -6.40 9.30 -6.05
CA GLY A 265 -6.25 10.59 -6.71
C GLY A 265 -6.90 10.58 -8.09
N GLU A 266 -7.62 11.65 -8.46
CA GLU A 266 -8.34 11.69 -9.75
C GLU A 266 -7.40 11.86 -10.97
N TYR A 267 -6.13 12.26 -10.76
CA TYR A 267 -5.10 12.32 -11.81
C TYR A 267 -4.19 11.08 -11.82
N ASP A 268 -4.59 10.04 -11.08
CA ASP A 268 -3.87 8.77 -11.02
C ASP A 268 -4.42 7.82 -12.09
N PRO A 269 -3.62 7.24 -12.98
CA PRO A 269 -4.08 6.21 -13.90
C PRO A 269 -4.62 4.95 -13.20
N LEU A 270 -4.28 4.73 -11.92
CA LEU A 270 -4.82 3.66 -11.09
C LEU A 270 -6.10 4.05 -10.33
N PHE A 271 -6.70 5.22 -10.67
CA PHE A 271 -7.97 5.64 -10.06
C PHE A 271 -9.09 4.63 -10.33
N GLU A 272 -9.16 4.11 -11.56
CA GLU A 272 -10.17 3.14 -11.95
C GLU A 272 -10.01 1.81 -11.20
N ASP A 273 -8.78 1.34 -10.96
CA ASP A 273 -8.51 0.18 -10.10
C ASP A 273 -9.17 0.34 -8.73
N SER A 274 -8.93 1.48 -8.09
CA SER A 274 -9.52 1.78 -6.78
C SER A 274 -11.04 1.90 -6.82
N LEU A 275 -11.61 2.49 -7.88
CA LEU A 275 -13.06 2.63 -8.07
C LEU A 275 -13.74 1.28 -8.27
N LEU A 276 -13.20 0.45 -9.16
CA LEU A 276 -13.75 -0.88 -9.46
C LEU A 276 -13.66 -1.79 -8.24
N MET A 277 -12.50 -1.80 -7.57
CA MET A 277 -12.31 -2.62 -6.37
C MET A 277 -13.22 -2.17 -5.22
N ALA A 278 -13.34 -0.85 -4.97
CA ALA A 278 -14.26 -0.32 -3.96
C ALA A 278 -15.72 -0.66 -4.28
N THR A 279 -16.12 -0.65 -5.55
CA THR A 279 -17.46 -1.02 -5.98
C THR A 279 -17.75 -2.49 -5.67
N ARG A 280 -16.89 -3.40 -6.12
CA ARG A 280 -17.01 -4.83 -5.83
C ARG A 280 -16.94 -5.15 -4.33
N TRP A 281 -16.06 -4.45 -3.60
CA TRP A 281 -15.99 -4.60 -2.14
C TRP A 281 -17.29 -4.16 -1.47
N GLY A 282 -17.89 -3.07 -1.94
CA GLY A 282 -19.17 -2.56 -1.45
C GLY A 282 -20.37 -3.50 -1.69
N GLU A 283 -20.27 -4.39 -2.68
CA GLU A 283 -21.25 -5.46 -2.93
C GLU A 283 -21.13 -6.60 -1.91
N ALA A 284 -19.91 -6.86 -1.41
CA ALA A 284 -19.61 -7.98 -0.51
C ALA A 284 -19.47 -7.56 0.97
N SER A 285 -19.08 -6.31 1.23
CA SER A 285 -18.86 -5.74 2.57
C SER A 285 -19.08 -4.23 2.52
N ASP A 286 -18.87 -3.50 3.64
CA ASP A 286 -18.89 -2.04 3.62
C ASP A 286 -17.60 -1.48 3.04
N ALA A 287 -17.73 -0.51 2.12
CA ALA A 287 -16.59 0.19 1.52
C ALA A 287 -16.76 1.71 1.58
N ASP A 288 -15.70 2.40 1.90
CA ASP A 288 -15.59 3.85 1.82
C ASP A 288 -14.57 4.21 0.73
N LEU A 289 -14.94 5.05 -0.26
CA LEU A 289 -14.03 5.56 -1.28
C LEU A 289 -13.83 7.06 -1.10
N ILE A 290 -12.62 7.48 -0.79
CA ILE A 290 -12.23 8.88 -0.74
C ILE A 290 -11.51 9.25 -2.03
N ARG A 291 -12.16 10.09 -2.82
CA ARG A 291 -11.63 10.64 -4.06
C ARG A 291 -10.93 11.96 -3.75
N VAL A 292 -9.69 12.10 -4.19
CA VAL A 292 -8.90 13.31 -3.95
C VAL A 292 -8.68 14.04 -5.29
N PRO A 293 -9.30 15.22 -5.47
CA PRO A 293 -9.28 15.93 -6.75
C PRO A 293 -7.86 16.39 -7.14
N GLU A 294 -7.58 16.35 -8.43
CA GLU A 294 -6.36 16.87 -9.06
C GLU A 294 -5.04 16.27 -8.52
N VAL A 295 -5.05 15.19 -7.71
CA VAL A 295 -3.80 14.61 -7.22
C VAL A 295 -3.40 13.36 -8.00
N PRO A 296 -2.10 13.20 -8.29
CA PRO A 296 -1.56 12.05 -9.00
C PRO A 296 -1.31 10.89 -8.03
N HIS A 297 -0.83 9.76 -8.58
CA HIS A 297 -0.35 8.63 -7.81
C HIS A 297 0.70 9.02 -6.75
N GLY A 298 0.78 8.27 -5.65
CA GLY A 298 1.80 8.45 -4.62
C GLY A 298 1.70 9.74 -3.81
N PHE A 299 0.57 10.44 -3.85
CA PHE A 299 0.41 11.76 -3.24
C PHE A 299 0.67 11.81 -1.73
N LEU A 300 0.60 10.67 -1.02
CA LEU A 300 0.95 10.60 0.41
C LEU A 300 2.41 10.99 0.69
N HIS A 301 3.31 10.73 -0.27
CA HIS A 301 4.75 10.98 -0.14
C HIS A 301 5.15 12.43 -0.46
N PHE A 302 4.36 13.14 -1.27
CA PHE A 302 4.71 14.50 -1.70
C PHE A 302 4.41 15.60 -0.67
N GLY A 303 3.78 15.24 0.45
CA GLY A 303 3.39 16.21 1.47
C GLY A 303 2.19 17.06 1.04
N GLY A 304 2.10 18.28 1.54
CA GLY A 304 1.02 19.20 1.20
C GLY A 304 -0.35 18.86 1.82
N PRO A 305 -1.43 19.53 1.37
CA PRO A 305 -2.76 19.41 1.96
C PRO A 305 -3.40 18.05 1.69
N ALA A 306 -3.22 17.48 0.49
CA ALA A 306 -3.75 16.17 0.13
C ALA A 306 -3.21 15.06 1.04
N ALA A 307 -1.89 14.99 1.22
CA ALA A 307 -1.26 14.00 2.10
C ALA A 307 -1.65 14.17 3.57
N ARG A 308 -1.81 15.42 4.05
CA ARG A 308 -2.27 15.67 5.43
C ARG A 308 -3.73 15.24 5.61
N GLY A 309 -4.59 15.58 4.65
CA GLY A 309 -6.01 15.20 4.64
C GLY A 309 -6.18 13.68 4.63
N ALA A 310 -5.46 12.99 3.76
CA ALA A 310 -5.50 11.53 3.65
C ALA A 310 -5.05 10.84 4.95
N ARG A 311 -3.92 11.25 5.55
CA ARG A 311 -3.48 10.70 6.86
C ARG A 311 -4.51 10.89 7.96
N LYS A 312 -5.17 12.08 8.00
CA LYS A 312 -6.26 12.33 8.94
C LYS A 312 -7.45 11.42 8.66
N ALA A 313 -7.84 11.26 7.40
CA ALA A 313 -8.96 10.42 6.99
C ALA A 313 -8.71 8.94 7.35
N ILE A 314 -7.54 8.41 7.03
CA ILE A 314 -7.12 7.05 7.40
C ILE A 314 -7.26 6.86 8.91
N ARG A 315 -6.64 7.75 9.71
CA ARG A 315 -6.72 7.65 11.16
C ARG A 315 -8.16 7.72 11.68
N THR A 316 -8.96 8.68 11.19
CA THR A 316 -10.36 8.82 11.61
C THR A 316 -11.18 7.58 11.28
N TRP A 317 -10.92 6.96 10.12
CA TRP A 317 -11.61 5.74 9.70
C TRP A 317 -11.23 4.54 10.57
N LEU A 318 -9.94 4.41 10.93
CA LEU A 318 -9.44 3.40 11.87
C LEU A 318 -10.03 3.61 13.27
N ASP A 319 -10.00 4.86 13.78
CA ASP A 319 -10.56 5.21 15.10
C ASP A 319 -12.05 4.83 15.26
N ALA A 320 -12.81 4.93 14.16
CA ALA A 320 -14.23 4.60 14.17
C ALA A 320 -14.53 3.08 14.18
N ARG A 321 -13.52 2.21 14.10
CA ARG A 321 -13.64 0.75 14.02
C ARG A 321 -12.93 0.01 15.17
N LEU A 322 -12.46 0.75 16.14
CA LEU A 322 -11.96 0.26 17.41
C LEU A 322 -13.10 0.17 18.44
#